data_7648347dacafcd90e9802c3ace4b7c25
#
_entry.id   7648347dacafcd90e9802c3ace4b7c25
#
_cell.length_a   1.000
_cell.length_b   1.000
_cell.length_c   1.000
_cell.angle_alpha   90.00
_cell.angle_beta   90.00
_cell.angle_gamma   90.00
#
_symmetry.space_group_name_H-M   'P 1'
#
loop_
_entity.id
_entity.type
_entity.pdbx_description
1 polymer ?
#
loop_
_entity_poly.entity_id
_entity_poly.type
_entity_poly.pdbx_seq_one_letter_code
_entity_poly.pdbx_strand_id
1 'polypeptide(L)'
;HQLNEENETYDKINHPHDKTVRLMLSNSQEAANLINLALKTDFVKANQIEQYKSSFVTKAYKNRESDIVYKDLKNKGIYYLIEHQSKQDKMMAVRITEYSLEIIRSALDLMKKEKREEFPTVIPIVLYTGKGKWKIPQSLEDVQVKLADINLPSIGSYKLIDINTYSDDDLIKAKGALPKVLLMEKNSNQLEKGIKQIEKCNFTKEEREIISVYITNII
;
A
#
# COMPACT_ATOMS: atom_id res chain seq x y z
N HIS A 1 -1.46 -14.49 36.82
CA HIS A 1 -2.61 -14.95 35.99
C HIS A 1 -3.88 -14.09 36.15
N GLN A 2 -3.90 -13.05 37.00
CA GLN A 2 -5.07 -12.19 37.24
C GLN A 2 -4.98 -10.81 36.53
N LEU A 3 -3.93 -10.48 35.83
CA LEU A 3 -3.74 -9.17 35.18
C LEU A 3 -4.22 -9.09 33.73
N ASN A 4 -4.62 -10.20 33.09
CA ASN A 4 -5.07 -10.22 31.69
C ASN A 4 -6.60 -10.17 31.52
N GLU A 5 -7.39 -10.42 32.55
CA GLU A 5 -8.85 -10.40 32.43
C GLU A 5 -9.49 -9.01 32.62
N GLU A 6 -8.79 -8.08 33.26
CA GLU A 6 -9.31 -6.71 33.47
C GLU A 6 -9.18 -5.82 32.21
N ASN A 7 -8.27 -6.14 31.28
CA ASN A 7 -8.11 -5.37 30.03
C ASN A 7 -9.10 -5.77 28.93
N GLU A 8 -9.66 -6.97 28.94
CA GLU A 8 -10.66 -7.40 27.94
C GLU A 8 -12.07 -6.86 28.23
N THR A 9 -12.36 -6.47 29.47
CA THR A 9 -13.68 -5.95 29.87
C THR A 9 -13.84 -4.45 29.63
N TYR A 10 -12.76 -3.68 29.50
CA TYR A 10 -12.81 -2.22 29.24
C TYR A 10 -13.09 -1.86 27.78
N ASP A 11 -12.86 -2.75 26.83
CA ASP A 11 -13.11 -2.50 25.39
C ASP A 11 -14.59 -2.70 24.97
N LYS A 12 -15.44 -3.16 25.91
CA LYS A 12 -16.88 -3.34 25.66
C LYS A 12 -17.77 -2.17 26.08
N ILE A 13 -17.21 -1.05 26.51
CA ILE A 13 -18.00 0.15 26.75
C ILE A 13 -18.28 0.81 25.41
N ASN A 14 -19.42 0.48 24.82
CA ASN A 14 -20.06 1.18 23.71
C ASN A 14 -19.98 2.70 23.92
N HIS A 15 -19.09 3.38 23.22
CA HIS A 15 -19.04 4.83 23.22
C HIS A 15 -20.24 5.35 22.41
N PRO A 16 -21.28 5.96 23.05
CA PRO A 16 -22.48 6.42 22.32
C PRO A 16 -22.15 7.41 21.21
N HIS A 17 -21.07 8.18 21.39
CA HIS A 17 -20.56 9.13 20.39
C HIS A 17 -20.11 8.46 19.10
N ASP A 18 -19.37 7.35 19.18
CA ASP A 18 -18.84 6.66 18.00
C ASP A 18 -19.99 6.09 17.15
N LYS A 19 -21.00 5.52 17.81
CA LYS A 19 -22.22 5.04 17.12
C LYS A 19 -23.00 6.16 16.44
N THR A 20 -23.13 7.31 17.11
CA THR A 20 -23.84 8.46 16.56
C THR A 20 -23.13 9.03 15.34
N VAL A 21 -21.82 9.24 15.41
CA VAL A 21 -21.03 9.72 14.29
C VAL A 21 -21.13 8.75 13.11
N ARG A 22 -21.02 7.44 13.35
CA ARG A 22 -21.17 6.43 12.30
C ARG A 22 -22.57 6.45 11.67
N LEU A 23 -23.61 6.57 12.48
CA LEU A 23 -24.98 6.67 11.97
C LEU A 23 -25.14 7.90 11.07
N MET A 24 -24.62 9.06 11.49
CA MET A 24 -24.61 10.26 10.67
C MET A 24 -23.84 10.06 9.37
N LEU A 25 -22.64 9.49 9.42
CA LEU A 25 -21.81 9.23 8.23
C LEU A 25 -22.38 8.13 7.32
N SER A 26 -23.33 7.34 7.77
CA SER A 26 -24.10 6.44 6.91
C SER A 26 -25.12 7.15 6.03
N ASN A 27 -25.40 8.42 6.30
CA ASN A 27 -26.17 9.29 5.45
C ASN A 27 -25.28 9.88 4.36
N SER A 28 -25.63 9.68 3.09
CA SER A 28 -24.81 10.12 1.94
C SER A 28 -24.64 11.64 1.88
N GLN A 29 -25.59 12.42 2.40
CA GLN A 29 -25.48 13.90 2.43
C GLN A 29 -24.41 14.33 3.43
N GLU A 30 -24.42 13.74 4.64
CA GLU A 30 -23.42 14.04 5.67
C GLU A 30 -22.03 13.55 5.25
N ALA A 31 -21.95 12.38 4.62
CA ALA A 31 -20.70 11.87 4.07
C ALA A 31 -20.15 12.79 2.97
N ALA A 32 -20.98 13.24 2.02
CA ALA A 32 -20.57 14.17 0.97
C ALA A 32 -20.09 15.51 1.55
N ASN A 33 -20.78 16.04 2.58
CA ASN A 33 -20.39 17.26 3.27
C ASN A 33 -19.00 17.10 3.93
N LEU A 34 -18.76 15.97 4.62
CA LEU A 34 -17.47 15.70 5.25
C LEU A 34 -16.34 15.51 4.22
N ILE A 35 -16.60 14.79 3.14
CA ILE A 35 -15.64 14.60 2.05
C ILE A 35 -15.26 15.97 1.45
N ASN A 36 -16.23 16.80 1.14
CA ASN A 36 -15.99 18.13 0.60
C ASN A 36 -15.22 19.02 1.58
N LEU A 37 -15.51 18.94 2.87
CA LEU A 37 -14.76 19.66 3.91
C LEU A 37 -13.29 19.20 3.95
N ALA A 38 -13.04 17.89 3.93
CA ALA A 38 -11.69 17.32 3.96
C ALA A 38 -10.88 17.68 2.72
N LEU A 39 -11.49 17.64 1.54
CA LEU A 39 -10.85 17.91 0.26
C LEU A 39 -10.85 19.40 -0.13
N LYS A 40 -11.50 20.26 0.69
CA LYS A 40 -11.68 21.69 0.42
C LYS A 40 -12.31 21.94 -0.96
N THR A 41 -13.40 21.27 -1.23
CA THR A 41 -14.13 21.28 -2.50
C THR A 41 -15.64 21.24 -2.26
N ASP A 42 -16.44 21.33 -3.32
CA ASP A 42 -17.89 21.22 -3.31
C ASP A 42 -18.44 20.28 -4.39
N PHE A 43 -17.57 19.53 -5.05
CA PHE A 43 -17.95 18.71 -6.22
C PHE A 43 -18.60 17.38 -5.86
N VAL A 44 -18.40 16.84 -4.67
CA VAL A 44 -19.01 15.57 -4.24
C VAL A 44 -20.46 15.83 -3.83
N LYS A 45 -21.41 15.15 -4.45
CA LYS A 45 -22.85 15.26 -4.17
C LYS A 45 -23.39 13.96 -3.60
N ALA A 46 -24.37 14.06 -2.70
CA ALA A 46 -24.95 12.89 -2.03
C ALA A 46 -25.51 11.84 -2.99
N ASN A 47 -26.12 12.27 -4.10
CA ASN A 47 -26.66 11.39 -5.13
C ASN A 47 -25.59 10.80 -6.08
N GLN A 48 -24.33 11.17 -5.91
CA GLN A 48 -23.19 10.70 -6.69
C GLN A 48 -22.27 9.76 -5.91
N ILE A 49 -22.58 9.49 -4.65
CA ILE A 49 -21.85 8.52 -3.84
C ILE A 49 -22.78 7.45 -3.30
N GLU A 50 -22.27 6.25 -3.17
CA GLU A 50 -22.99 5.08 -2.62
C GLU A 50 -22.10 4.33 -1.65
N GLN A 51 -22.68 3.92 -0.52
CA GLN A 51 -21.92 3.14 0.46
C GLN A 51 -21.43 1.83 -0.16
N TYR A 52 -20.12 1.63 -0.09
CA TYR A 52 -19.46 0.45 -0.64
C TYR A 52 -19.36 -0.66 0.42
N LYS A 53 -20.10 -1.73 0.21
CA LYS A 53 -20.09 -2.93 1.08
C LYS A 53 -19.56 -4.10 0.26
N SER A 54 -18.30 -4.47 0.45
CA SER A 54 -17.76 -5.70 -0.12
C SER A 54 -17.60 -6.79 0.95
N SER A 55 -17.66 -8.06 0.54
CA SER A 55 -17.47 -9.19 1.46
C SER A 55 -16.05 -9.26 2.05
N PHE A 56 -15.05 -8.72 1.35
CA PHE A 56 -13.67 -8.63 1.82
C PHE A 56 -13.51 -7.50 2.83
N VAL A 57 -14.02 -6.33 2.51
CA VAL A 57 -14.10 -5.18 3.43
C VAL A 57 -14.83 -5.62 4.72
N THR A 58 -15.94 -6.36 4.60
CA THR A 58 -16.69 -6.83 5.77
C THR A 58 -15.91 -7.84 6.63
N LYS A 59 -15.01 -8.66 6.05
CA LYS A 59 -14.19 -9.61 6.83
C LYS A 59 -13.07 -8.91 7.61
N ALA A 60 -12.38 -7.97 6.99
CA ALA A 60 -11.31 -7.18 7.62
C ALA A 60 -11.88 -6.26 8.72
N TYR A 61 -13.09 -5.77 8.52
CA TYR A 61 -13.78 -4.84 9.43
C TYR A 61 -14.68 -5.52 10.46
N LYS A 62 -14.77 -6.86 10.50
CA LYS A 62 -15.68 -7.59 11.44
C LYS A 62 -15.53 -7.22 12.91
N ASN A 63 -14.39 -6.68 13.31
CA ASN A 63 -14.10 -6.28 14.68
C ASN A 63 -13.97 -4.75 14.89
N ARG A 64 -14.27 -3.92 13.86
CA ARG A 64 -14.07 -2.48 13.94
C ARG A 64 -15.32 -1.76 13.42
N GLU A 65 -15.99 -1.07 14.32
CA GLU A 65 -17.34 -0.52 14.10
C GLU A 65 -17.36 0.88 13.47
N SER A 66 -16.19 1.50 13.16
CA SER A 66 -16.11 2.94 12.85
C SER A 66 -15.92 3.30 11.38
N ASP A 67 -15.53 2.36 10.53
CA ASP A 67 -15.10 2.67 9.17
C ASP A 67 -16.24 2.60 8.16
N ILE A 68 -16.34 3.61 7.31
CA ILE A 68 -17.35 3.68 6.24
C ILE A 68 -16.64 3.95 4.93
N VAL A 69 -17.01 3.20 3.90
CA VAL A 69 -16.48 3.39 2.55
C VAL A 69 -17.61 3.80 1.61
N TYR A 70 -17.37 4.84 0.83
CA TYR A 70 -18.22 5.25 -0.27
C TYR A 70 -17.50 5.06 -1.60
N LYS A 71 -18.20 4.59 -2.62
CA LYS A 71 -17.75 4.66 -4.02
C LYS A 71 -18.37 5.87 -4.71
N ASP A 72 -17.61 6.50 -5.57
CA ASP A 72 -18.09 7.57 -6.43
C ASP A 72 -18.80 6.96 -7.67
N LEU A 73 -20.03 7.34 -7.90
CA LEU A 73 -20.84 6.83 -9.02
C LEU A 73 -20.55 7.57 -10.32
N LYS A 74 -20.13 8.85 -10.22
CA LYS A 74 -19.79 9.69 -11.35
C LYS A 74 -18.34 9.45 -11.80
N ASN A 75 -17.41 9.45 -10.84
CA ASN A 75 -15.99 9.21 -11.08
C ASN A 75 -15.67 7.76 -10.74
N LYS A 76 -15.99 6.85 -11.66
CA LYS A 76 -15.81 5.42 -11.46
C LYS A 76 -14.36 5.10 -11.08
N GLY A 77 -14.19 4.21 -10.10
CA GLY A 77 -12.88 3.83 -9.57
C GLY A 77 -12.41 4.67 -8.39
N ILE A 78 -13.12 5.72 -7.99
CA ILE A 78 -12.81 6.49 -6.77
C ILE A 78 -13.61 5.95 -5.59
N TYR A 79 -12.90 5.78 -4.47
CA TYR A 79 -13.45 5.33 -3.19
C TYR A 79 -13.03 6.30 -2.09
N TYR A 80 -13.96 6.65 -1.20
CA TYR A 80 -13.70 7.48 -0.02
C TYR A 80 -13.75 6.58 1.21
N LEU A 81 -12.62 6.43 1.90
CA LEU A 81 -12.54 5.73 3.17
C LEU A 81 -12.65 6.74 4.30
N ILE A 82 -13.69 6.65 5.11
CA ILE A 82 -13.90 7.55 6.26
C ILE A 82 -13.70 6.74 7.53
N GLU A 83 -12.65 7.07 8.28
CA GLU A 83 -12.30 6.50 9.57
C GLU A 83 -12.60 7.51 10.68
N HIS A 84 -13.39 7.13 11.68
CA HIS A 84 -13.67 7.96 12.86
C HIS A 84 -12.79 7.54 14.04
N GLN A 85 -12.17 8.52 14.69
CA GLN A 85 -11.32 8.32 15.86
C GLN A 85 -11.69 9.28 16.99
N SER A 86 -11.99 8.73 18.17
CA SER A 86 -12.19 9.50 19.41
C SER A 86 -10.91 9.60 20.25
N LYS A 87 -9.87 8.81 19.91
CA LYS A 87 -8.56 8.82 20.57
C LYS A 87 -7.45 8.88 19.50
N GLN A 88 -6.28 9.37 19.90
CA GLN A 88 -5.10 9.33 19.03
C GLN A 88 -4.60 7.89 18.90
N ASP A 89 -4.36 7.43 17.68
CA ASP A 89 -3.84 6.09 17.38
C ASP A 89 -2.50 6.23 16.63
N LYS A 90 -1.41 5.80 17.28
CA LYS A 90 -0.06 5.85 16.69
C LYS A 90 0.08 4.98 15.44
N MET A 91 -0.79 3.98 15.29
CA MET A 91 -0.79 3.07 14.14
C MET A 91 -1.71 3.54 13.01
N MET A 92 -2.28 4.75 13.09
CA MET A 92 -3.27 5.22 12.13
C MET A 92 -2.77 5.19 10.69
N ALA A 93 -1.54 5.63 10.42
CA ALA A 93 -0.96 5.59 9.08
C ALA A 93 -0.84 4.16 8.52
N VAL A 94 -0.50 3.18 9.38
CA VAL A 94 -0.45 1.76 9.00
C VAL A 94 -1.85 1.25 8.71
N ARG A 95 -2.80 1.48 9.61
CA ARG A 95 -4.19 1.05 9.46
C ARG A 95 -4.84 1.58 8.19
N ILE A 96 -4.72 2.87 7.93
CA ILE A 96 -5.26 3.51 6.72
C ILE A 96 -4.66 2.90 5.46
N THR A 97 -3.37 2.56 5.46
CA THR A 97 -2.72 1.91 4.32
C THR A 97 -3.25 0.49 4.11
N GLU A 98 -3.37 -0.31 5.18
CA GLU A 98 -3.94 -1.66 5.11
C GLU A 98 -5.36 -1.63 4.53
N TYR A 99 -6.22 -0.75 5.04
CA TYR A 99 -7.60 -0.62 4.57
C TYR A 99 -7.69 -0.15 3.13
N SER A 100 -6.86 0.82 2.75
CA SER A 100 -6.81 1.29 1.36
C SER A 100 -6.43 0.16 0.40
N LEU A 101 -5.45 -0.68 0.77
CA LEU A 101 -5.04 -1.83 -0.04
C LEU A 101 -6.14 -2.90 -0.14
N GLU A 102 -6.90 -3.14 0.91
CA GLU A 102 -8.02 -4.07 0.90
C GLU A 102 -9.16 -3.58 0.00
N ILE A 103 -9.48 -2.28 0.07
CA ILE A 103 -10.48 -1.66 -0.82
C ILE A 103 -10.02 -1.76 -2.27
N ILE A 104 -8.77 -1.44 -2.57
CA ILE A 104 -8.19 -1.55 -3.91
C ILE A 104 -8.30 -2.98 -4.42
N ARG A 105 -7.92 -3.97 -3.63
CA ARG A 105 -8.00 -5.40 -4.01
C ARG A 105 -9.43 -5.82 -4.33
N SER A 106 -10.37 -5.46 -3.46
CA SER A 106 -11.80 -5.74 -3.66
C SER A 106 -12.36 -5.07 -4.92
N ALA A 107 -11.96 -3.81 -5.16
CA ALA A 107 -12.38 -3.06 -6.33
C ALA A 107 -11.79 -3.64 -7.64
N LEU A 108 -10.53 -4.08 -7.62
CA LEU A 108 -9.89 -4.75 -8.77
C LEU A 108 -10.60 -6.06 -9.15
N ASP A 109 -11.05 -6.84 -8.16
CA ASP A 109 -11.81 -8.07 -8.42
C ASP A 109 -13.17 -7.77 -9.08
N LEU A 110 -13.83 -6.69 -8.68
CA LEU A 110 -15.06 -6.23 -9.31
C LEU A 110 -14.81 -5.72 -10.74
N MET A 111 -13.77 -4.89 -10.93
CA MET A 111 -13.40 -4.32 -12.22
C MET A 111 -13.03 -5.39 -13.25
N LYS A 112 -12.33 -6.47 -12.84
CA LYS A 112 -12.08 -7.63 -13.71
C LYS A 112 -13.37 -8.27 -14.23
N LYS A 113 -14.37 -8.43 -13.35
CA LYS A 113 -15.69 -8.98 -13.74
C LYS A 113 -16.42 -8.06 -14.71
N GLU A 114 -16.27 -6.74 -14.53
CA GLU A 114 -16.88 -5.71 -15.37
C GLU A 114 -16.04 -5.38 -16.63
N LYS A 115 -14.90 -6.04 -16.84
CA LYS A 115 -13.94 -5.78 -17.94
C LYS A 115 -13.52 -4.32 -18.04
N ARG A 116 -13.23 -3.71 -16.88
CA ARG A 116 -12.78 -2.32 -16.73
C ARG A 116 -11.27 -2.30 -16.53
N GLU A 117 -10.61 -1.28 -17.08
CA GLU A 117 -9.15 -1.15 -17.09
C GLU A 117 -8.63 -0.08 -16.11
N GLU A 118 -9.51 0.76 -15.51
CA GLU A 118 -9.09 1.80 -14.61
C GLU A 118 -8.55 1.21 -13.30
N PHE A 119 -7.51 1.81 -12.74
CA PHE A 119 -6.99 1.44 -11.44
C PHE A 119 -7.77 2.15 -10.33
N PRO A 120 -8.26 1.43 -9.29
CA PRO A 120 -9.03 2.05 -8.21
C PRO A 120 -8.16 2.97 -7.36
N THR A 121 -8.70 4.14 -7.03
CA THR A 121 -8.08 5.14 -6.15
C THR A 121 -8.87 5.25 -4.86
N VAL A 122 -8.20 5.10 -3.73
CA VAL A 122 -8.78 5.32 -2.40
C VAL A 122 -8.33 6.67 -1.87
N ILE A 123 -9.30 7.46 -1.41
CA ILE A 123 -9.08 8.74 -0.73
C ILE A 123 -9.43 8.53 0.74
N PRO A 124 -8.43 8.35 1.63
CA PRO A 124 -8.67 8.16 3.04
C PRO A 124 -8.88 9.50 3.74
N ILE A 125 -9.86 9.53 4.65
CA ILE A 125 -10.23 10.66 5.49
C ILE A 125 -10.33 10.16 6.93
N VAL A 126 -9.55 10.74 7.84
CA VAL A 126 -9.64 10.47 9.27
C VAL A 126 -10.39 11.61 9.94
N LEU A 127 -11.57 11.31 10.50
CA LEU A 127 -12.33 12.24 11.33
C LEU A 127 -11.92 12.05 12.79
N TYR A 128 -11.21 13.02 13.34
CA TYR A 128 -10.81 12.99 14.75
C TYR A 128 -11.70 13.89 15.60
N THR A 129 -12.32 13.29 16.61
CA THR A 129 -13.22 13.98 17.57
C THR A 129 -12.69 13.92 19.02
N GLY A 130 -11.46 13.47 19.22
CA GLY A 130 -10.87 13.37 20.55
C GLY A 130 -10.42 14.73 21.13
N LYS A 131 -9.96 14.69 22.38
CA LYS A 131 -9.48 15.90 23.06
C LYS A 131 -8.10 16.34 22.55
N GLY A 132 -7.95 17.65 22.34
CA GLY A 132 -6.71 18.27 21.87
C GLY A 132 -6.47 18.08 20.36
N LYS A 133 -5.39 18.66 19.87
CA LYS A 133 -5.03 18.56 18.45
C LYS A 133 -4.47 17.18 18.14
N TRP A 134 -4.74 16.71 16.92
CA TRP A 134 -4.09 15.50 16.38
C TRP A 134 -2.57 15.70 16.28
N LYS A 135 -1.80 14.77 16.82
CA LYS A 135 -0.32 14.84 16.88
C LYS A 135 0.35 13.63 16.24
N ILE A 136 -0.45 12.70 15.71
CA ILE A 136 0.08 11.47 15.11
C ILE A 136 0.45 11.75 13.64
N PRO A 137 1.55 11.19 13.15
CA PRO A 137 1.93 11.26 11.74
C PRO A 137 0.78 10.81 10.82
N GLN A 138 0.63 11.51 9.68
CA GLN A 138 -0.49 11.28 8.76
C GLN A 138 -0.11 10.38 7.57
N SER A 139 1.16 10.03 7.45
CA SER A 139 1.64 9.14 6.38
C SER A 139 2.59 8.08 6.93
N LEU A 140 2.74 6.99 6.18
CA LEU A 140 3.74 5.97 6.51
C LEU A 140 5.16 6.49 6.34
N GLU A 141 5.38 7.41 5.43
CA GLU A 141 6.68 8.06 5.22
C GLU A 141 7.16 8.79 6.49
N ASP A 142 6.23 9.42 7.23
CA ASP A 142 6.53 10.14 8.46
C ASP A 142 6.85 9.22 9.64
N VAL A 143 6.43 7.96 9.61
CA VAL A 143 6.71 6.96 10.67
C VAL A 143 7.86 6.03 10.33
N GLN A 144 8.34 6.02 9.08
CA GLN A 144 9.47 5.20 8.68
C GLN A 144 10.76 5.66 9.32
N VAL A 145 11.64 4.70 9.62
CA VAL A 145 13.01 5.01 10.05
C VAL A 145 13.72 5.74 8.91
N LYS A 146 14.21 6.93 9.19
CA LYS A 146 14.99 7.73 8.23
C LYS A 146 16.41 7.19 8.20
N LEU A 147 16.91 6.87 7.02
CA LEU A 147 18.30 6.56 6.79
C LEU A 147 18.98 7.82 6.24
N ALA A 148 19.96 8.33 6.98
CA ALA A 148 20.67 9.55 6.61
C ALA A 148 21.22 9.45 5.17
N ASP A 149 21.10 10.53 4.41
CA ASP A 149 21.63 10.68 3.04
C ASP A 149 21.04 9.72 1.98
N ILE A 150 20.00 8.95 2.33
CA ILE A 150 19.31 8.07 1.38
C ILE A 150 17.84 8.46 1.26
N ASN A 151 17.43 8.81 0.05
CA ASN A 151 16.04 9.03 -0.26
C ASN A 151 15.33 7.67 -0.40
N LEU A 152 14.64 7.24 0.68
CA LEU A 152 13.87 6.01 0.69
C LEU A 152 12.60 6.18 -0.15
N PRO A 153 12.17 5.14 -0.87
CA PRO A 153 10.90 5.18 -1.58
C PRO A 153 9.73 5.22 -0.58
N SER A 154 8.70 5.97 -0.90
CA SER A 154 7.42 5.91 -0.18
C SER A 154 6.75 4.55 -0.37
N ILE A 155 5.87 4.17 0.55
CA ILE A 155 5.10 2.92 0.41
C ILE A 155 4.23 3.00 -0.86
N GLY A 156 4.27 1.93 -1.66
CA GLY A 156 3.61 1.88 -2.97
C GLY A 156 4.50 2.32 -4.13
N SER A 157 5.69 2.89 -3.86
CA SER A 157 6.73 3.09 -4.86
C SER A 157 7.84 2.04 -4.72
N TYR A 158 8.59 1.81 -5.81
CA TYR A 158 9.71 0.87 -5.81
C TYR A 158 10.88 1.42 -6.64
N LYS A 159 12.07 0.93 -6.34
CA LYS A 159 13.25 1.16 -7.19
C LYS A 159 13.31 0.06 -8.24
N LEU A 160 13.24 0.45 -9.49
CA LEU A 160 13.33 -0.48 -10.62
C LEU A 160 14.78 -0.69 -11.03
N ILE A 161 15.19 -1.93 -11.20
CA ILE A 161 16.41 -2.33 -11.91
C ILE A 161 15.97 -3.01 -13.20
N ASP A 162 15.99 -2.27 -14.28
CA ASP A 162 15.76 -2.81 -15.62
C ASP A 162 17.11 -3.07 -16.30
N ILE A 163 17.48 -4.35 -16.44
CA ILE A 163 18.78 -4.77 -16.99
C ILE A 163 19.03 -4.22 -18.40
N ASN A 164 17.98 -3.92 -19.16
CA ASN A 164 18.11 -3.37 -20.51
C ASN A 164 18.56 -1.91 -20.51
N THR A 165 18.45 -1.22 -19.39
CA THR A 165 18.90 0.17 -19.25
C THR A 165 20.37 0.29 -18.84
N TYR A 166 21.00 -0.81 -18.40
CA TYR A 166 22.42 -0.87 -18.07
C TYR A 166 23.25 -1.25 -19.27
N SER A 167 24.42 -0.62 -19.44
CA SER A 167 25.39 -1.11 -20.42
C SER A 167 26.03 -2.44 -19.96
N ASP A 168 26.57 -3.19 -20.89
CA ASP A 168 27.32 -4.42 -20.54
C ASP A 168 28.49 -4.09 -19.61
N ASP A 169 29.16 -2.96 -19.83
CA ASP A 169 30.25 -2.47 -19.01
C ASP A 169 29.84 -2.17 -17.58
N ASP A 170 28.63 -1.59 -17.36
CA ASP A 170 28.10 -1.32 -16.04
C ASP A 170 27.89 -2.61 -15.27
N LEU A 171 27.31 -3.63 -15.92
CA LEU A 171 27.09 -4.94 -15.32
C LEU A 171 28.41 -5.68 -15.03
N ILE A 172 29.42 -5.54 -15.91
CA ILE A 172 30.75 -6.09 -15.68
C ILE A 172 31.45 -5.44 -14.48
N LYS A 173 31.35 -4.13 -14.35
CA LYS A 173 32.00 -3.35 -13.26
C LYS A 173 31.26 -3.47 -11.93
N ALA A 174 29.99 -3.78 -11.94
CA ALA A 174 29.21 -3.94 -10.70
C ALA A 174 29.76 -5.11 -9.85
N LYS A 175 29.71 -4.97 -8.52
CA LYS A 175 30.25 -5.97 -7.59
C LYS A 175 29.36 -7.21 -7.52
N GLY A 176 29.97 -8.38 -7.28
CA GLY A 176 29.28 -9.63 -7.05
C GLY A 176 28.98 -10.44 -8.31
N ALA A 177 28.51 -11.68 -8.11
CA ALA A 177 28.16 -12.61 -9.18
C ALA A 177 26.86 -12.24 -9.91
N LEU A 178 25.87 -11.71 -9.19
CA LEU A 178 24.54 -11.42 -9.75
C LEU A 178 24.58 -10.50 -10.99
N PRO A 179 25.31 -9.37 -11.04
CA PRO A 179 25.38 -8.54 -12.23
C PRO A 179 25.92 -9.29 -13.46
N LYS A 180 26.82 -10.27 -13.28
CA LYS A 180 27.38 -11.11 -14.35
C LYS A 180 26.37 -12.12 -14.86
N VAL A 181 25.56 -12.68 -13.96
CA VAL A 181 24.40 -13.51 -14.33
C VAL A 181 23.39 -12.68 -15.13
N LEU A 182 23.07 -11.45 -14.67
CA LEU A 182 22.17 -10.55 -15.37
C LEU A 182 22.69 -10.14 -16.75
N LEU A 183 24.02 -10.00 -16.92
CA LEU A 183 24.66 -9.77 -18.22
C LEU A 183 24.45 -10.97 -19.15
N MET A 184 24.57 -12.19 -18.66
CA MET A 184 24.30 -13.39 -19.45
C MET A 184 22.84 -13.49 -19.86
N GLU A 185 21.90 -13.19 -18.94
CA GLU A 185 20.46 -13.12 -19.24
C GLU A 185 20.13 -12.09 -20.31
N LYS A 186 20.66 -10.89 -20.19
CA LYS A 186 20.51 -9.82 -21.18
C LYS A 186 20.99 -10.24 -22.57
N ASN A 187 22.07 -11.01 -22.64
CA ASN A 187 22.67 -11.54 -23.87
C ASN A 187 22.28 -13.00 -24.14
N SER A 188 21.16 -13.50 -23.65
CA SER A 188 20.73 -14.90 -23.76
C SER A 188 20.68 -15.42 -25.20
N ASN A 189 20.37 -14.58 -26.17
CA ASN A 189 20.41 -14.91 -27.59
C ASN A 189 21.86 -15.08 -28.15
N GLN A 190 22.87 -14.66 -27.40
CA GLN A 190 24.29 -14.73 -27.71
C GLN A 190 25.08 -15.15 -26.45
N LEU A 191 24.66 -16.24 -25.83
CA LEU A 191 25.19 -16.70 -24.54
C LEU A 191 26.71 -16.83 -24.53
N GLU A 192 27.30 -17.36 -25.60
CA GLU A 192 28.76 -17.48 -25.74
C GLU A 192 29.49 -16.12 -25.64
N LYS A 193 28.86 -15.06 -26.17
CA LYS A 193 29.40 -13.70 -26.06
C LYS A 193 29.35 -13.21 -24.62
N GLY A 194 28.24 -13.45 -23.91
CA GLY A 194 28.09 -13.11 -22.49
C GLY A 194 29.13 -13.84 -21.63
N ILE A 195 29.33 -15.15 -21.84
CA ILE A 195 30.34 -15.94 -21.14
C ILE A 195 31.75 -15.37 -21.38
N LYS A 196 32.15 -15.13 -22.63
CA LYS A 196 33.46 -14.55 -22.97
C LYS A 196 33.71 -13.18 -22.33
N GLN A 197 32.65 -12.39 -22.12
CA GLN A 197 32.77 -11.09 -21.46
C GLN A 197 33.08 -11.24 -19.96
N ILE A 198 32.46 -12.22 -19.29
CA ILE A 198 32.66 -12.44 -17.85
C ILE A 198 33.93 -13.23 -17.53
N GLU A 199 34.46 -14.03 -18.47
CA GLU A 199 35.73 -14.75 -18.29
C GLU A 199 36.91 -13.86 -17.92
N LYS A 200 36.84 -12.58 -18.31
CA LYS A 200 37.85 -11.56 -18.00
C LYS A 200 37.71 -10.95 -16.61
N CYS A 201 36.65 -11.29 -15.87
CA CYS A 201 36.40 -10.78 -14.53
C CYS A 201 37.17 -11.59 -13.49
N ASN A 202 37.67 -10.91 -12.46
CA ASN A 202 38.23 -11.56 -11.28
C ASN A 202 37.09 -11.93 -10.32
N PHE A 203 36.88 -13.23 -10.11
CA PHE A 203 35.85 -13.74 -9.21
C PHE A 203 36.45 -14.35 -7.94
N THR A 204 35.78 -14.17 -6.83
CA THR A 204 36.01 -14.98 -5.63
C THR A 204 35.62 -16.44 -5.89
N LYS A 205 35.99 -17.32 -4.98
CA LYS A 205 35.61 -18.75 -5.09
C LYS A 205 34.09 -18.91 -5.07
N GLU A 206 33.42 -18.23 -4.15
CA GLU A 206 31.97 -18.28 -4.01
C GLU A 206 31.25 -17.73 -5.26
N GLU A 207 31.74 -16.65 -5.84
CA GLU A 207 31.18 -16.07 -7.07
C GLU A 207 31.29 -17.04 -8.25
N ARG A 208 32.45 -17.75 -8.38
CA ARG A 208 32.63 -18.79 -9.41
C ARG A 208 31.66 -19.94 -9.25
N GLU A 209 31.42 -20.38 -8.02
CA GLU A 209 30.46 -21.46 -7.74
C GLU A 209 29.05 -21.04 -8.16
N ILE A 210 28.58 -19.84 -7.81
CA ILE A 210 27.27 -19.32 -8.20
C ILE A 210 27.12 -19.24 -9.72
N ILE A 211 28.12 -18.69 -10.42
CA ILE A 211 28.11 -18.55 -11.88
C ILE A 211 28.14 -19.92 -12.57
N SER A 212 28.94 -20.86 -12.06
CA SER A 212 28.99 -22.23 -12.58
C SER A 212 27.66 -22.95 -12.47
N VAL A 213 27.01 -22.87 -11.30
CA VAL A 213 25.67 -23.45 -11.10
C VAL A 213 24.65 -22.82 -12.07
N TYR A 214 24.70 -21.51 -12.26
CA TYR A 214 23.81 -20.83 -13.21
C TYR A 214 24.02 -21.35 -14.64
N ILE A 215 25.28 -21.38 -15.12
CA ILE A 215 25.60 -21.85 -16.48
C ILE A 215 25.15 -23.32 -16.67
N THR A 216 25.38 -24.18 -15.70
CA THR A 216 24.99 -25.62 -15.76
C THR A 216 23.47 -25.81 -15.86
N ASN A 217 22.68 -24.89 -15.31
CA ASN A 217 21.21 -24.98 -15.35
C ASN A 217 20.59 -24.40 -16.62
N ILE A 218 21.36 -23.67 -17.43
CA ILE A 218 20.87 -23.05 -18.68
C ILE A 218 21.27 -23.86 -19.92
N ILE A 219 22.39 -24.57 -19.86
CA ILE A 219 22.90 -25.43 -20.92
C ILE A 219 22.43 -26.86 -20.70
#